data_44edbc0f6db4f2a2c76f1855481573ad
#
_entry.id   44edbc0f6db4f2a2c76f1855481573ad
#
_cell.length_a   1.000
_cell.length_b   1.000
_cell.length_c   1.000
_cell.angle_alpha   90.00
_cell.angle_beta   90.00
_cell.angle_gamma   90.00
#
_symmetry.space_group_name_H-M   'P 1'
#
loop_
_entity.id
_entity.type
_entity.pdbx_description
1 polymer ?
#
loop_
_entity_poly.entity_id
_entity_poly.type
_entity_poly.pdbx_seq_one_letter_code
_entity_poly.pdbx_strand_id
1 'polypeptide(L)'
;MAPETTATLFCIPHAGGSAAHYTQLRSFLPDTLRLRPLELPGRGRRHNEPLHTSMSTLCNDLLDAIRPEAEASPYAIFGHSMGGLLAFLCAMRAAERNMPLPRRLFLSATAT
;
A
#
# COMPACT_ATOMS: atom_id res chain seq x y z
N MET A 1 -26.23 -6.40 -10.48
CA MET A 1 -25.50 -6.69 -9.23
C MET A 1 -24.01 -6.51 -9.47
N ALA A 2 -23.33 -5.74 -8.62
CA ALA A 2 -21.90 -5.54 -8.78
C ALA A 2 -21.13 -6.81 -8.41
N PRO A 3 -20.01 -7.12 -9.11
CA PRO A 3 -19.18 -8.27 -8.73
C PRO A 3 -18.61 -8.07 -7.32
N GLU A 4 -18.44 -9.17 -6.61
CA GLU A 4 -17.80 -9.11 -5.30
C GLU A 4 -16.30 -8.82 -5.46
N THR A 5 -15.76 -8.04 -4.54
CA THR A 5 -14.33 -7.80 -4.48
C THR A 5 -13.65 -9.07 -3.97
N THR A 6 -12.74 -9.64 -4.75
CA THR A 6 -12.04 -10.86 -4.38
C THR A 6 -10.65 -10.59 -3.80
N ALA A 7 -10.06 -9.42 -4.07
CA ALA A 7 -8.75 -9.06 -3.58
C ALA A 7 -8.59 -7.55 -3.56
N THR A 8 -7.61 -7.08 -2.80
CA THR A 8 -7.28 -5.65 -2.70
C THR A 8 -5.84 -5.43 -3.14
N LEU A 9 -5.61 -4.39 -3.94
CA LEU A 9 -4.27 -3.95 -4.32
C LEU A 9 -3.99 -2.63 -3.61
N PHE A 10 -3.09 -2.66 -2.64
CA PHE A 10 -2.62 -1.45 -1.96
C PHE A 10 -1.47 -0.85 -2.76
N CYS A 11 -1.52 0.45 -3.00
CA CYS A 11 -0.48 1.15 -3.73
C CYS A 11 0.21 2.14 -2.80
N ILE A 12 1.54 2.02 -2.67
CA ILE A 12 2.35 2.88 -1.81
C ILE A 12 3.04 3.92 -2.70
N PRO A 13 2.84 5.22 -2.43
CA PRO A 13 3.45 6.26 -3.26
C PRO A 13 4.97 6.32 -3.09
N HIS A 14 5.64 6.85 -4.11
CA HIS A 14 7.08 7.12 -4.02
C HIS A 14 7.33 8.37 -3.17
N ALA A 15 8.60 8.64 -2.88
CA ALA A 15 8.98 9.82 -2.10
C ALA A 15 8.45 11.08 -2.78
N GLY A 16 7.77 11.93 -2.02
CA GLY A 16 7.17 13.15 -2.55
C GLY A 16 5.87 12.95 -3.31
N GLY A 17 5.47 11.70 -3.54
CA GLY A 17 4.21 11.40 -4.24
C GLY A 17 3.03 11.30 -3.31
N SER A 18 1.86 11.08 -3.89
CA SER A 18 0.63 10.90 -3.14
C SER A 18 -0.23 9.80 -3.78
N ALA A 19 -1.29 9.42 -3.06
CA ALA A 19 -2.23 8.40 -3.54
C ALA A 19 -2.84 8.76 -4.89
N ALA A 20 -2.92 10.05 -5.21
CA ALA A 20 -3.49 10.51 -6.48
C ALA A 20 -2.77 9.95 -7.71
N HIS A 21 -1.49 9.59 -7.59
CA HIS A 21 -0.73 9.00 -8.68
C HIS A 21 -1.32 7.68 -9.18
N TYR A 22 -2.05 6.98 -8.33
CA TYR A 22 -2.56 5.65 -8.65
C TYR A 22 -4.04 5.62 -9.02
N THR A 23 -4.77 6.74 -8.87
CA THR A 23 -6.21 6.75 -9.10
C THR A 23 -6.59 6.42 -10.55
N GLN A 24 -5.71 6.74 -11.50
CA GLN A 24 -5.98 6.45 -12.90
C GLN A 24 -5.93 4.95 -13.22
N LEU A 25 -5.24 4.18 -12.40
CA LEU A 25 -5.14 2.73 -12.61
C LEU A 25 -6.48 2.02 -12.46
N ARG A 26 -7.41 2.64 -11.74
CA ARG A 26 -8.70 2.01 -11.44
C ARG A 26 -9.45 1.59 -12.70
N SER A 27 -9.37 2.41 -13.75
CA SER A 27 -10.08 2.12 -15.00
C SER A 27 -9.48 0.95 -15.78
N PHE A 28 -8.25 0.54 -15.45
CA PHE A 28 -7.56 -0.55 -16.13
C PHE A 28 -7.65 -1.88 -15.37
N LEU A 29 -8.26 -1.88 -14.19
CA LEU A 29 -8.32 -3.07 -13.34
C LEU A 29 -9.72 -3.70 -13.39
N PRO A 30 -9.81 -5.02 -13.21
CA PRO A 30 -11.12 -5.66 -13.14
C PRO A 30 -11.89 -5.21 -11.89
N ASP A 31 -13.21 -5.23 -11.97
CA ASP A 31 -14.08 -4.81 -10.87
C ASP A 31 -13.91 -5.67 -9.62
N THR A 32 -13.37 -6.88 -9.76
CA THR A 32 -13.13 -7.79 -8.63
C THR A 32 -11.88 -7.41 -7.84
N LEU A 33 -11.04 -6.53 -8.38
CA LEU A 33 -9.83 -6.07 -7.70
C LEU A 33 -10.05 -4.66 -7.19
N ARG A 34 -10.01 -4.52 -5.86
CA ARG A 34 -10.16 -3.21 -5.23
C ARG A 34 -8.83 -2.49 -5.20
N LEU A 35 -8.79 -1.29 -5.76
CA LEU A 35 -7.60 -0.45 -5.72
C LEU A 35 -7.65 0.45 -4.50
N ARG A 36 -6.61 0.39 -3.67
CA ARG A 36 -6.50 1.20 -2.46
C ARG A 36 -5.18 1.95 -2.45
N PRO A 37 -5.14 3.14 -3.09
CA PRO A 37 -3.96 4.00 -2.96
C PRO A 37 -3.83 4.47 -1.51
N LEU A 38 -2.63 4.34 -0.94
CA LEU A 38 -2.36 4.75 0.43
C LEU A 38 -1.69 6.12 0.44
N GLU A 39 -1.92 6.88 1.50
CA GLU A 39 -1.24 8.16 1.73
C GLU A 39 -0.21 7.99 2.83
N LEU A 40 0.93 8.63 2.66
CA LEU A 40 1.94 8.69 3.71
C LEU A 40 1.65 9.89 4.62
N PRO A 41 2.00 9.80 5.92
CA PRO A 41 1.84 10.94 6.83
C PRO A 41 2.52 12.18 6.28
N GLY A 42 1.81 13.31 6.34
CA GLY A 42 2.32 14.59 5.87
C GLY A 42 2.21 14.81 4.37
N ARG A 43 1.59 13.88 3.62
CA ARG A 43 1.44 13.98 2.16
C ARG A 43 -0.03 13.89 1.77
N GLY A 44 -0.37 14.48 0.63
CA GLY A 44 -1.70 14.40 0.05
C GLY A 44 -2.80 14.76 1.04
N ARG A 45 -3.74 13.86 1.21
CA ARG A 45 -4.87 14.05 2.14
C ARG A 45 -4.42 14.13 3.60
N ARG A 46 -3.21 13.69 3.89
CA ARG A 46 -2.66 13.69 5.25
C ARG A 46 -1.66 14.83 5.45
N HIS A 47 -1.76 15.89 4.66
CA HIS A 47 -0.81 17.01 4.70
C HIS A 47 -0.76 17.72 6.05
N ASN A 48 -1.81 17.63 6.85
CA ASN A 48 -1.85 18.24 8.19
C ASN A 48 -1.14 17.41 9.26
N GLU A 49 -0.73 16.19 8.92
CA GLU A 49 -0.03 15.32 9.86
C GLU A 49 1.48 15.54 9.77
N PRO A 50 2.21 15.34 10.88
CA PRO A 50 3.67 15.44 10.82
C PRO A 50 4.27 14.42 9.86
N LEU A 51 5.35 14.82 9.18
CA LEU A 51 6.11 13.89 8.35
C LEU A 51 6.82 12.87 9.23
N HIS A 52 6.82 11.62 8.79
CA HIS A 52 7.62 10.58 9.42
C HIS A 52 8.99 10.54 8.72
N THR A 53 10.05 10.48 9.51
CA THR A 53 11.42 10.44 9.00
C THR A 53 12.04 9.06 9.06
N SER A 54 11.38 8.11 9.70
CA SER A 54 11.88 6.75 9.89
C SER A 54 11.10 5.78 9.01
N MET A 55 11.81 4.86 8.33
CA MET A 55 11.15 3.79 7.57
C MET A 55 10.33 2.91 8.49
N SER A 56 10.78 2.69 9.72
CA SER A 56 10.04 1.88 10.68
C SER A 56 8.68 2.47 11.02
N THR A 57 8.62 3.78 11.28
CA THR A 57 7.34 4.43 11.62
C THR A 57 6.42 4.49 10.41
N LEU A 58 6.97 4.68 9.21
CA LEU A 58 6.18 4.64 7.98
C LEU A 58 5.57 3.25 7.76
N CYS A 59 6.36 2.20 7.96
CA CYS A 59 5.86 0.83 7.82
C CYS A 59 4.75 0.54 8.84
N ASN A 60 4.92 0.97 10.07
CA ASN A 60 3.90 0.77 11.10
C ASN A 60 2.60 1.46 10.71
N ASP A 61 2.70 2.71 10.23
CA ASP A 61 1.54 3.48 9.80
C ASP A 61 0.82 2.79 8.64
N LEU A 62 1.58 2.33 7.64
CA LEU A 62 1.01 1.66 6.48
C LEU A 62 0.33 0.34 6.88
N LEU A 63 0.96 -0.44 7.76
CA LEU A 63 0.37 -1.70 8.21
C LEU A 63 -0.92 -1.48 9.00
N ASP A 64 -1.00 -0.41 9.79
CA ASP A 64 -2.23 -0.08 10.50
C ASP A 64 -3.36 0.22 9.51
N ALA A 65 -3.04 0.89 8.41
CA ALA A 65 -4.01 1.19 7.36
C ALA A 65 -4.43 -0.06 6.56
N ILE A 66 -3.50 -0.98 6.35
CA ILE A 66 -3.72 -2.20 5.56
C ILE A 66 -4.49 -3.25 6.35
N ARG A 67 -4.24 -3.36 7.64
CA ARG A 67 -4.67 -4.49 8.47
C ARG A 67 -6.16 -4.86 8.34
N PRO A 68 -7.11 -3.91 8.43
CA PRO A 68 -8.52 -4.32 8.39
C PRO A 68 -8.89 -5.07 7.12
N GLU A 69 -8.41 -4.62 5.97
CA GLU A 69 -8.71 -5.27 4.70
C GLU A 69 -7.87 -6.53 4.49
N ALA A 70 -6.64 -6.54 5.00
CA ALA A 70 -5.77 -7.70 4.91
C ALA A 70 -6.34 -8.90 5.67
N GLU A 71 -7.00 -8.63 6.79
CA GLU A 71 -7.64 -9.68 7.58
C GLU A 71 -8.94 -10.17 6.95
N ALA A 72 -9.55 -9.38 6.09
CA ALA A 72 -10.84 -9.70 5.48
C ALA A 72 -10.73 -10.41 4.13
N SER A 73 -9.66 -10.17 3.36
CA SER A 73 -9.54 -10.72 2.02
C SER A 73 -8.08 -10.79 1.58
N PRO A 74 -7.76 -11.58 0.54
CA PRO A 74 -6.41 -11.59 -0.04
C PRO A 74 -6.02 -10.20 -0.54
N TYR A 75 -4.74 -9.90 -0.49
CA TYR A 75 -4.26 -8.60 -0.94
C TYR A 75 -2.88 -8.70 -1.57
N ALA A 76 -2.54 -7.66 -2.33
CA ALA A 76 -1.22 -7.46 -2.91
C ALA A 76 -0.80 -6.02 -2.62
N ILE A 77 0.50 -5.77 -2.73
CA ILE A 77 1.05 -4.42 -2.53
C ILE A 77 1.87 -4.05 -3.75
N PHE A 78 1.64 -2.86 -4.28
CA PHE A 78 2.45 -2.25 -5.34
C PHE A 78 3.19 -1.05 -4.76
N GLY A 79 4.49 -0.95 -5.06
CA GLY A 79 5.27 0.20 -4.67
C GLY A 79 6.29 0.56 -5.74
N HIS A 80 6.46 1.87 -5.99
CA HIS A 80 7.40 2.41 -6.95
C HIS A 80 8.49 3.19 -6.22
N SER A 81 9.74 2.95 -6.57
CA SER A 81 10.90 3.63 -5.98
C SER A 81 10.93 3.41 -4.46
N MET A 82 10.92 4.46 -3.65
CA MET A 82 10.87 4.33 -2.19
C MET A 82 9.63 3.56 -1.73
N GLY A 83 8.51 3.71 -2.46
CA GLY A 83 7.30 2.92 -2.18
C GLY A 83 7.53 1.43 -2.34
N GLY A 84 8.42 1.02 -3.27
CA GLY A 84 8.79 -0.38 -3.42
C GLY A 84 9.55 -0.91 -2.21
N LEU A 85 10.48 -0.12 -1.68
CA LEU A 85 11.19 -0.49 -0.47
C LEU A 85 10.23 -0.60 0.71
N LEU A 86 9.32 0.37 0.85
CA LEU A 86 8.31 0.33 1.91
C LEU A 86 7.41 -0.90 1.77
N ALA A 87 7.01 -1.26 0.55
CA ALA A 87 6.19 -2.44 0.33
C ALA A 87 6.90 -3.71 0.80
N PHE A 88 8.17 -3.85 0.47
CA PHE A 88 8.97 -4.98 0.90
C PHE A 88 9.09 -5.04 2.42
N LEU A 89 9.40 -3.90 3.06
CA LEU A 89 9.53 -3.83 4.51
C LEU A 89 8.21 -4.11 5.21
N CYS A 90 7.10 -3.64 4.66
CA CYS A 90 5.77 -3.93 5.19
C CYS A 90 5.49 -5.43 5.15
N ALA A 91 5.83 -6.11 4.06
CA ALA A 91 5.62 -7.55 3.96
C ALA A 91 6.43 -8.30 5.02
N MET A 92 7.71 -7.92 5.21
CA MET A 92 8.54 -8.52 6.23
C MET A 92 7.97 -8.29 7.63
N ARG A 93 7.52 -7.08 7.91
CA ARG A 93 6.98 -6.75 9.22
C ARG A 93 5.64 -7.44 9.48
N ALA A 94 4.82 -7.61 8.44
CA ALA A 94 3.57 -8.36 8.54
C ALA A 94 3.86 -9.80 8.98
N ALA A 95 4.90 -10.43 8.43
CA ALA A 95 5.30 -11.77 8.83
C ALA A 95 5.71 -11.81 10.30
N GLU A 96 6.48 -10.83 10.77
CA GLU A 96 6.91 -10.75 12.17
C GLU A 96 5.73 -10.58 13.13
N ARG A 97 4.66 -9.94 12.69
CA ARG A 97 3.47 -9.65 13.50
C ARG A 97 2.37 -10.68 13.36
N ASN A 98 2.63 -11.76 12.63
CA ASN A 98 1.63 -12.78 12.33
C ASN A 98 0.38 -12.23 11.66
N MET A 99 0.55 -11.18 10.85
CA MET A 99 -0.51 -10.67 9.99
C MET A 99 -0.61 -11.51 8.72
N PRO A 100 -1.79 -11.55 8.07
CA PRO A 100 -1.87 -12.18 6.77
C PRO A 100 -0.85 -11.55 5.80
N LEU A 101 -0.15 -12.39 5.05
CA LEU A 101 0.88 -11.92 4.11
C LEU A 101 0.26 -11.54 2.78
N PRO A 102 0.87 -10.56 2.07
CA PRO A 102 0.41 -10.26 0.72
C PRO A 102 0.64 -11.45 -0.20
N ARG A 103 -0.29 -11.68 -1.11
CA ARG A 103 -0.16 -12.73 -2.12
C ARG A 103 0.90 -12.40 -3.14
N ARG A 104 1.10 -11.11 -3.43
CA ARG A 104 2.09 -10.62 -4.40
C ARG A 104 2.66 -9.29 -3.94
N LEU A 105 3.91 -9.06 -4.30
CA LEU A 105 4.56 -7.76 -4.20
C LEU A 105 4.96 -7.34 -5.60
N PHE A 106 4.54 -6.15 -6.00
CA PHE A 106 4.94 -5.57 -7.28
C PHE A 106 5.85 -4.38 -7.00
N LEU A 107 7.13 -4.54 -7.30
CA LEU A 107 8.13 -3.51 -7.01
C LEU A 107 8.64 -2.94 -8.32
N SER A 108 8.57 -1.62 -8.46
CA SER A 108 8.92 -0.94 -9.69
C SER A 108 9.99 0.12 -9.42
N ALA A 109 11.05 0.16 -10.26
CA ALA A 109 12.14 1.14 -10.17
C ALA A 109 12.75 1.22 -8.77
N THR A 110 12.77 0.09 -8.05
CA THR A 110 13.34 0.02 -6.71
C THR A 110 14.86 -0.02 -6.83
N ALA A 111 15.54 0.76 -5.98
CA ALA A 111 16.98 0.76 -5.94
C ALA A 111 17.50 -0.60 -5.49
N THR A 112 18.55 -1.05 -6.15
CA THR A 112 19.23 -2.31 -5.81
C THR A 112 20.46 -2.05 -4.96
#